data_dad2bea927a7234677191bdc2f369693
#
_entry.id   dad2bea927a7234677191bdc2f369693
#
_cell.length_a   1.000
_cell.length_b   1.000
_cell.length_c   1.000
_cell.angle_alpha   90.00
_cell.angle_beta   90.00
_cell.angle_gamma   90.00
#
_symmetry.space_group_name_H-M   'P 1'
#
loop_
_entity.id
_entity.type
_entity.pdbx_description
1 polymer ?
#
loop_
_entity_poly.entity_id
_entity_poly.type
_entity_poly.pdbx_seq_one_letter_code
_entity_poly.pdbx_strand_id
1 'polypeptide(L)'
;DNFHFTQAGKGKTDWEVKAVRAKLFKKENKAVLEDVVAVFTTSQGIRLELKGDEGLFNTESHDIYIRKRNNDIKIISSNGYTMTTDSLSWDNKKRVVATDDAVSIEGKEIRLKGKGLRINAISQELEVLSNVEAVIKK
;
A
#
# COMPACT_ATOMS: atom_id res chain seq x y z
N ASP A 1 12.12 17.29 8.00
CA ASP A 1 10.87 17.48 8.73
C ASP A 1 9.91 16.33 8.49
N ASN A 2 9.26 15.90 9.54
CA ASN A 2 8.31 14.79 9.46
C ASN A 2 7.01 15.22 8.79
N PHE A 3 6.46 14.32 8.01
CA PHE A 3 5.16 14.48 7.38
C PHE A 3 4.19 13.47 8.00
N HIS A 4 2.96 13.91 8.26
CA HIS A 4 1.94 13.02 8.82
C HIS A 4 0.56 13.43 8.31
N PHE A 5 -0.16 12.49 7.74
CA PHE A 5 -1.53 12.69 7.27
C PHE A 5 -2.39 11.53 7.75
N THR A 6 -3.58 11.86 8.25
CA THR A 6 -4.52 10.85 8.73
C THR A 6 -5.89 11.15 8.15
N GLN A 7 -6.59 10.12 7.70
CA GLN A 7 -7.96 10.22 7.24
C GLN A 7 -8.79 9.12 7.89
N ALA A 8 -9.83 9.53 8.62
CA ALA A 8 -10.81 8.61 9.18
C ALA A 8 -11.90 8.37 8.15
N GLY A 9 -12.10 7.11 7.78
CA GLY A 9 -13.12 6.76 6.81
C GLY A 9 -14.48 6.59 7.47
N LYS A 10 -15.52 6.97 6.77
CA LYS A 10 -16.88 6.64 7.19
C LYS A 10 -17.06 5.14 6.99
N GLY A 11 -17.65 4.47 7.94
CA GLY A 11 -17.88 3.04 7.85
C GLY A 11 -16.67 2.18 8.20
N LYS A 12 -15.74 2.70 8.99
CA LYS A 12 -14.66 1.95 9.63
C LYS A 12 -13.40 1.71 8.79
N THR A 13 -13.21 2.44 7.70
CA THR A 13 -11.95 2.36 6.97
C THR A 13 -11.14 3.62 7.24
N ASP A 14 -9.96 3.42 7.81
CA ASP A 14 -9.05 4.51 8.15
C ASP A 14 -7.72 4.30 7.45
N TRP A 15 -7.01 5.39 7.20
CA TRP A 15 -5.63 5.26 6.77
C TRP A 15 -4.80 6.44 7.25
N GLU A 16 -3.49 6.18 7.36
CA GLU A 16 -2.54 7.13 7.87
C GLU A 16 -1.25 6.99 7.07
N VAL A 17 -0.62 8.10 6.73
CA VAL A 17 0.68 8.08 6.07
C VAL A 17 1.65 8.97 6.83
N LYS A 18 2.87 8.49 7.02
CA LYS A 18 3.97 9.22 7.64
C LYS A 18 5.19 9.14 6.73
N ALA A 19 6.01 10.16 6.75
CA ALA A 19 7.26 10.16 6.03
C ALA A 19 8.31 10.91 6.84
N VAL A 20 9.56 10.49 6.71
CA VAL A 20 10.66 11.18 7.40
C VAL A 20 10.87 12.55 6.80
N ARG A 21 10.67 12.68 5.49
CA ARG A 21 10.89 13.93 4.78
C ARG A 21 9.81 14.16 3.74
N ALA A 22 9.39 15.40 3.57
CA ALA A 22 8.39 15.76 2.57
C ALA A 22 8.72 17.09 1.93
N LYS A 23 8.48 17.18 0.62
CA LYS A 23 8.59 18.43 -0.11
C LYS A 23 7.25 18.74 -0.75
N LEU A 24 6.68 19.88 -0.41
CA LEU A 24 5.36 20.28 -0.88
C LEU A 24 5.45 21.17 -2.11
N PHE A 25 4.66 20.82 -3.12
CA PHE A 25 4.51 21.59 -4.36
C PHE A 25 3.06 22.06 -4.45
N LYS A 26 2.79 23.21 -3.84
CA LYS A 26 1.41 23.69 -3.67
C LYS A 26 0.66 23.88 -4.98
N LYS A 27 1.34 24.41 -6.00
CA LYS A 27 0.70 24.67 -7.30
C LYS A 27 0.33 23.37 -8.03
N GLU A 28 1.00 22.28 -7.71
CA GLU A 28 0.79 21.01 -8.36
C GLU A 28 -0.02 20.03 -7.49
N ASN A 29 -0.46 20.50 -6.32
CA ASN A 29 -1.23 19.70 -5.37
C ASN A 29 -0.56 18.37 -5.02
N LYS A 30 0.77 18.42 -4.79
CA LYS A 30 1.49 17.19 -4.46
C LYS A 30 2.55 17.39 -3.40
N ALA A 31 2.85 16.31 -2.71
CA ALA A 31 3.98 16.21 -1.78
C ALA A 31 4.84 15.03 -2.21
N VAL A 32 6.15 15.25 -2.29
CA VAL A 32 7.13 14.18 -2.54
C VAL A 32 7.63 13.73 -1.18
N LEU A 33 7.51 12.42 -0.91
CA LEU A 33 7.79 11.84 0.39
C LEU A 33 9.00 10.92 0.33
N GLU A 34 9.76 10.88 1.43
CA GLU A 34 10.88 9.96 1.60
C GLU A 34 10.69 9.13 2.85
N ASP A 35 11.02 7.86 2.78
CA ASP A 35 10.91 6.88 3.87
C ASP A 35 9.49 6.88 4.43
N VAL A 36 8.59 6.29 3.63
CA VAL A 36 7.16 6.34 3.84
C VAL A 36 6.68 5.12 4.62
N VAL A 37 5.82 5.36 5.60
CA VAL A 37 5.07 4.31 6.28
C VAL A 37 3.60 4.67 6.15
N ALA A 38 2.81 3.77 5.60
CA ALA A 38 1.36 3.96 5.48
C ALA A 38 0.64 2.81 6.17
N VAL A 39 -0.45 3.12 6.84
CA VAL A 39 -1.26 2.13 7.53
C VAL A 39 -2.69 2.28 7.07
N PHE A 40 -3.27 1.18 6.60
CA PHE A 40 -4.66 1.11 6.17
C PHE A 40 -5.38 0.12 7.06
N THR A 41 -6.57 0.49 7.54
CA THR A 41 -7.40 -0.42 8.31
C THR A 41 -8.64 -0.70 7.49
N THR A 42 -8.90 -1.99 7.23
CA THR A 42 -10.06 -2.40 6.43
C THR A 42 -11.34 -2.33 7.27
N SER A 43 -12.48 -2.46 6.59
CA SER A 43 -13.79 -2.42 7.25
C SER A 43 -13.98 -3.53 8.30
N GLN A 44 -13.21 -4.62 8.20
CA GLN A 44 -13.27 -5.72 9.16
C GLN A 44 -12.15 -5.68 10.19
N GLY A 45 -11.39 -4.58 10.22
CA GLY A 45 -10.35 -4.40 11.22
C GLY A 45 -8.99 -4.98 10.88
N ILE A 46 -8.79 -5.47 9.66
CA ILE A 46 -7.47 -5.93 9.25
C ILE A 46 -6.59 -4.72 8.99
N ARG A 47 -5.39 -4.73 9.58
CA ARG A 47 -4.45 -3.64 9.45
C ARG A 47 -3.36 -4.02 8.44
N LEU A 48 -3.16 -3.14 7.46
CA LEU A 48 -2.11 -3.28 6.46
C LEU A 48 -1.08 -2.19 6.70
N GLU A 49 0.15 -2.58 7.00
CA GLU A 49 1.24 -1.63 7.19
C GLU A 49 2.19 -1.72 6.01
N LEU A 50 2.40 -0.59 5.35
CA LEU A 50 3.22 -0.49 4.15
C LEU A 50 4.44 0.35 4.42
N LYS A 51 5.61 -0.10 3.96
CA LYS A 51 6.86 0.65 4.02
C LYS A 51 7.45 0.78 2.63
N GLY A 52 7.89 1.99 2.27
CA GLY A 52 8.50 2.24 0.97
C GLY A 52 9.50 3.38 1.01
N ASP A 53 10.38 3.42 0.02
CA ASP A 53 11.46 4.42 -0.03
C ASP A 53 10.98 5.81 -0.42
N GLU A 54 10.12 5.90 -1.43
CA GLU A 54 9.66 7.17 -1.98
C GLU A 54 8.16 7.14 -2.21
N GLY A 55 7.54 8.30 -2.07
CA GLY A 55 6.11 8.41 -2.32
C GLY A 55 5.73 9.74 -2.95
N LEU A 56 4.62 9.72 -3.67
CA LEU A 56 3.95 10.90 -4.19
C LEU A 56 2.56 10.94 -3.59
N PHE A 57 2.26 11.99 -2.87
CA PHE A 57 0.96 12.17 -2.25
C PHE A 57 0.24 13.33 -2.92
N ASN A 58 -0.99 13.10 -3.38
CA ASN A 58 -1.83 14.14 -3.95
C ASN A 58 -2.59 14.82 -2.81
N THR A 59 -2.31 16.11 -2.58
CA THR A 59 -2.88 16.83 -1.44
C THR A 59 -4.36 17.16 -1.63
N GLU A 60 -4.88 17.01 -2.84
CA GLU A 60 -6.29 17.23 -3.14
C GLU A 60 -7.11 15.94 -3.09
N SER A 61 -6.71 14.93 -3.85
CA SER A 61 -7.43 13.65 -3.90
C SER A 61 -7.09 12.71 -2.75
N HIS A 62 -5.91 12.90 -2.13
CA HIS A 62 -5.33 12.04 -1.12
C HIS A 62 -4.91 10.66 -1.67
N ASP A 63 -4.73 10.56 -2.98
CA ASP A 63 -4.12 9.39 -3.58
C ASP A 63 -2.65 9.37 -3.25
N ILE A 64 -2.07 8.18 -3.16
CA ILE A 64 -0.65 8.04 -2.91
C ILE A 64 -0.05 6.99 -3.86
N TYR A 65 1.15 7.28 -4.36
CA TYR A 65 1.91 6.35 -5.17
C TYR A 65 3.26 6.16 -4.50
N ILE A 66 3.65 4.90 -4.29
CA ILE A 66 4.90 4.56 -3.61
C ILE A 66 5.73 3.71 -4.55
N ARG A 67 7.03 3.97 -4.62
CA ARG A 67 7.94 3.19 -5.44
C ARG A 67 9.24 2.93 -4.69
N LYS A 68 9.92 1.85 -5.08
CA LYS A 68 11.19 1.52 -4.46
C LYS A 68 12.32 2.35 -5.09
N ARG A 69 13.35 2.58 -4.30
CA ARG A 69 14.62 3.13 -4.75
C ARG A 69 15.73 2.12 -4.47
N ASN A 70 15.87 1.71 -3.22
CA ASN A 70 16.86 0.72 -2.79
C ASN A 70 16.24 -0.53 -2.18
N ASN A 71 15.04 -0.41 -1.63
CA ASN A 71 14.38 -1.50 -0.92
C ASN A 71 13.00 -1.76 -1.51
N ASP A 72 12.64 -3.03 -1.62
CA ASP A 72 11.29 -3.41 -2.05
C ASP A 72 10.26 -2.80 -1.12
N ILE A 73 9.11 -2.46 -1.68
CA ILE A 73 7.98 -2.05 -0.88
C ILE A 73 7.45 -3.29 -0.15
N LYS A 74 7.22 -3.16 1.14
CA LYS A 74 6.77 -4.27 1.96
C LYS A 74 5.44 -3.92 2.62
N ILE A 75 4.48 -4.83 2.50
CA ILE A 75 3.19 -4.70 3.16
C ILE A 75 3.06 -5.87 4.13
N ILE A 76 2.77 -5.54 5.39
CA ILE A 76 2.55 -6.54 6.43
C ILE A 76 1.10 -6.45 6.86
N SER A 77 0.39 -7.57 6.77
CA SER A 77 -1.01 -7.65 7.16
C SER A 77 -1.15 -8.23 8.56
N SER A 78 -2.06 -7.68 9.36
CA SER A 78 -2.28 -8.16 10.72
C SER A 78 -2.81 -9.60 10.77
N ASN A 79 -3.29 -10.12 9.64
CA ASN A 79 -3.74 -11.52 9.57
C ASN A 79 -2.67 -12.48 9.04
N GLY A 80 -1.41 -12.07 9.05
CA GLY A 80 -0.29 -12.99 8.84
C GLY A 80 0.32 -13.05 7.45
N TYR A 81 0.00 -12.12 6.58
CA TYR A 81 0.58 -12.08 5.24
C TYR A 81 1.65 -10.99 5.12
N THR A 82 2.68 -11.26 4.32
CA THR A 82 3.69 -10.28 3.95
C THR A 82 3.76 -10.24 2.43
N MET A 83 3.70 -9.02 1.88
CA MET A 83 3.77 -8.81 0.44
C MET A 83 4.93 -7.91 0.10
N THR A 84 5.59 -8.16 -1.03
CA THR A 84 6.65 -7.30 -1.54
C THR A 84 6.39 -6.99 -3.00
N THR A 85 6.75 -5.77 -3.41
CA THR A 85 6.60 -5.31 -4.79
C THR A 85 7.51 -4.10 -5.02
N ASP A 86 7.60 -3.65 -6.28
CA ASP A 86 8.43 -2.51 -6.66
C ASP A 86 7.70 -1.18 -6.63
N SER A 87 6.39 -1.19 -6.81
CA SER A 87 5.57 0.02 -6.75
C SER A 87 4.20 -0.31 -6.20
N LEU A 88 3.50 0.73 -5.74
CA LEU A 88 2.16 0.54 -5.19
C LEU A 88 1.40 1.84 -5.24
N SER A 89 0.12 1.79 -5.56
CA SER A 89 -0.73 2.96 -5.56
C SER A 89 -1.93 2.74 -4.64
N TRP A 90 -2.39 3.83 -4.05
CA TRP A 90 -3.63 3.88 -3.29
C TRP A 90 -4.58 4.86 -3.96
N ASP A 91 -5.74 4.35 -4.38
CA ASP A 91 -6.82 5.19 -4.93
C ASP A 91 -7.78 5.49 -3.77
N ASN A 92 -7.76 6.73 -3.32
CA ASN A 92 -8.51 7.11 -2.13
C ASN A 92 -10.02 7.08 -2.34
N LYS A 93 -10.49 7.36 -3.54
CA LYS A 93 -11.90 7.33 -3.86
C LYS A 93 -12.45 5.90 -3.88
N LYS A 94 -11.72 5.01 -4.55
CA LYS A 94 -12.14 3.60 -4.70
C LYS A 94 -11.74 2.72 -3.53
N ARG A 95 -10.84 3.20 -2.68
CA ARG A 95 -10.28 2.44 -1.56
C ARG A 95 -9.57 1.17 -2.04
N VAL A 96 -8.75 1.32 -3.06
CA VAL A 96 -8.04 0.21 -3.70
C VAL A 96 -6.54 0.43 -3.64
N VAL A 97 -5.82 -0.61 -3.19
CA VAL A 97 -4.36 -0.69 -3.28
C VAL A 97 -4.04 -1.49 -4.54
N ALA A 98 -3.15 -0.99 -5.38
CA ALA A 98 -2.88 -1.63 -6.67
C ALA A 98 -1.43 -1.48 -7.11
N THR A 99 -0.96 -2.45 -7.89
CA THR A 99 0.29 -2.34 -8.63
C THR A 99 0.19 -3.19 -9.90
N ASP A 100 0.96 -2.80 -10.92
CA ASP A 100 1.11 -3.59 -12.14
C ASP A 100 2.43 -4.37 -12.16
N ASP A 101 3.26 -4.19 -11.15
CA ASP A 101 4.55 -4.85 -11.04
C ASP A 101 4.45 -6.26 -10.48
N ALA A 102 5.57 -6.97 -10.50
CA ALA A 102 5.65 -8.28 -9.89
C ALA A 102 5.39 -8.19 -8.39
N VAL A 103 4.66 -9.16 -7.86
CA VAL A 103 4.34 -9.23 -6.44
C VAL A 103 4.71 -10.59 -5.88
N SER A 104 5.10 -10.62 -4.61
CA SER A 104 5.33 -11.85 -3.86
C SER A 104 4.53 -11.73 -2.57
N ILE A 105 3.70 -12.73 -2.31
CA ILE A 105 2.87 -12.78 -1.11
C ILE A 105 3.24 -14.02 -0.33
N GLU A 106 3.57 -13.84 0.93
CA GLU A 106 3.93 -14.97 1.79
C GLU A 106 3.04 -15.00 3.02
N GLY A 107 2.37 -16.13 3.21
CA GLY A 107 1.61 -16.41 4.40
C GLY A 107 2.24 -17.55 5.16
N LYS A 108 1.57 -18.02 6.20
CA LYS A 108 2.07 -19.11 7.03
C LYS A 108 2.14 -20.42 6.27
N GLU A 109 1.16 -20.69 5.44
CA GLU A 109 1.01 -21.96 4.75
C GLU A 109 1.12 -21.87 3.23
N ILE A 110 1.21 -20.65 2.69
CA ILE A 110 1.19 -20.47 1.25
C ILE A 110 2.18 -19.38 0.85
N ARG A 111 2.81 -19.58 -0.31
CA ARG A 111 3.59 -18.56 -0.98
C ARG A 111 3.00 -18.37 -2.36
N LEU A 112 2.76 -17.12 -2.74
CA LEU A 112 2.12 -16.79 -3.99
C LEU A 112 2.93 -15.72 -4.69
N LYS A 113 3.16 -15.90 -5.99
CA LYS A 113 3.84 -14.90 -6.83
C LYS A 113 3.00 -14.63 -8.06
N GLY A 114 3.12 -13.42 -8.57
CA GLY A 114 2.43 -13.06 -9.79
C GLY A 114 2.81 -11.68 -10.25
N LYS A 115 2.07 -11.18 -11.21
CA LYS A 115 2.27 -9.84 -11.74
C LYS A 115 0.96 -9.07 -11.67
N GLY A 116 1.01 -7.93 -10.99
CA GLY A 116 -0.17 -7.12 -10.77
C GLY A 116 -0.98 -7.58 -9.56
N LEU A 117 -1.51 -6.61 -8.85
CA LEU A 117 -2.26 -6.84 -7.61
C LEU A 117 -3.34 -5.79 -7.46
N ARG A 118 -4.49 -6.21 -6.94
CA ARG A 118 -5.56 -5.30 -6.51
C ARG A 118 -6.05 -5.76 -5.15
N ILE A 119 -6.09 -4.85 -4.18
CA ILE A 119 -6.69 -5.11 -2.87
C ILE A 119 -7.76 -4.06 -2.65
N ASN A 120 -8.99 -4.51 -2.45
CA ASN A 120 -10.09 -3.62 -2.12
C ASN A 120 -10.21 -3.55 -0.60
N ALA A 121 -9.98 -2.36 -0.02
CA ALA A 121 -9.98 -2.19 1.43
C ALA A 121 -11.37 -2.29 2.05
N ILE A 122 -12.43 -2.14 1.25
CA ILE A 122 -13.80 -2.24 1.74
C ILE A 122 -14.27 -3.69 1.71
N SER A 123 -14.17 -4.35 0.54
CA SER A 123 -14.61 -5.75 0.39
C SER A 123 -13.59 -6.77 0.89
N GLN A 124 -12.33 -6.32 1.03
CA GLN A 124 -11.18 -7.14 1.40
C GLN A 124 -10.82 -8.21 0.37
N GLU A 125 -11.31 -8.05 -0.85
CA GLU A 125 -10.92 -8.92 -1.94
C GLU A 125 -9.48 -8.60 -2.36
N LEU A 126 -8.69 -9.65 -2.57
CA LEU A 126 -7.33 -9.56 -3.07
C LEU A 126 -7.26 -10.33 -4.37
N GLU A 127 -6.74 -9.71 -5.41
CA GLU A 127 -6.63 -10.33 -6.72
C GLU A 127 -5.20 -10.16 -7.24
N VAL A 128 -4.58 -11.28 -7.68
CA VAL A 128 -3.31 -11.27 -8.39
C VAL A 128 -3.63 -11.47 -9.86
N LEU A 129 -3.18 -10.53 -10.70
CA LEU A 129 -3.74 -10.38 -12.04
C LEU A 129 -3.24 -11.37 -13.08
N SER A 130 -1.96 -11.74 -13.06
CA SER A 130 -1.42 -12.64 -14.08
C SER A 130 -0.17 -13.38 -13.60
N ASN A 131 0.22 -14.41 -14.35
CA ASN A 131 1.42 -15.22 -14.10
C ASN A 131 1.48 -15.75 -12.66
N VAL A 132 0.36 -16.22 -12.16
CA VAL A 132 0.24 -16.63 -10.77
C VAL A 132 0.86 -18.00 -10.53
N GLU A 133 1.76 -18.08 -9.55
CA GLU A 133 2.34 -19.31 -9.07
C GLU A 133 2.10 -19.41 -7.57
N ALA A 134 1.58 -20.54 -7.14
CA ALA A 134 1.29 -20.75 -5.73
C ALA A 134 2.00 -22.00 -5.24
N VAL A 135 2.63 -21.90 -4.07
CA VAL A 135 3.30 -23.02 -3.42
C VAL A 135 2.72 -23.19 -2.02
N ILE A 136 2.28 -24.39 -1.72
CA ILE A 136 1.79 -24.72 -0.39
C ILE A 136 3.00 -25.17 0.44
N LYS A 137 3.19 -24.52 1.59
CA LYS A 137 4.25 -24.88 2.50
C LYS A 137 3.75 -25.97 3.44
N LYS A 138 4.61 -26.90 3.72
CA LYS A 138 4.30 -27.96 4.66
C LYS A 138 5.13 -27.85 5.91
#